data_5a802f24ccbfdfc7ab1f102ec6ef35b8
#
_entry.id   5a802f24ccbfdfc7ab1f102ec6ef35b8
#
_cell.length_a   1.000
_cell.length_b   1.000
_cell.length_c   1.000
_cell.angle_alpha   90.00
_cell.angle_beta   90.00
_cell.angle_gamma   90.00
#
_symmetry.space_group_name_H-M   'P 1'
#
loop_
_entity.id
_entity.type
_entity.pdbx_description
1 polymer ?
#
loop_
_entity_poly.entity_id
_entity_poly.type
_entity_poly.pdbx_seq_one_letter_code
_entity_poly.pdbx_strand_id
1 'polypeptide(L)'
;MNIIFNACRYLCIALCLLLSSFLHSQMIDYQNLSLQQALEIGLKNNKNIQISHLKQEMSATKEKDLKMEKLPDIEFHTSYTQVTNLYQHQNGVFNKATKYDAINGMYDFTLSASIPVYMGGKIKNTEQKAAIDTEISALRTHLDERQLTMEIITAFLQIHHLKEQQSLINDKMKEDSVNIKQVKALKANGVVTVNEVLRTSLQLSNHKMSWTELDNDIQIAEHKLKTILSLPEDQEMHVNTEDLISDNAAIPYVDELTETALHKNESVEISHKNLSLKELDQKITKANYLPKITAGGEYFLKYPNMMFFPPEPYAYRLGMVGVNLTYPIESLYKNKYKMQEARENIDLAKLQIEENEEKIRHNVYEAYKKFEETDQKVKIAEESINQAKENYRIVRTKYANKLSLITELIDADNTYLEAESNLISVKINRQLKYYQLQYTIGNL
;
A
#
# COMPACT_ATOMS: atom_id res chain seq x y z
N MET A 1 -59.74 -3.38 15.38
CA MET A 1 -58.48 -2.82 15.88
C MET A 1 -57.46 -3.88 16.31
N ASN A 2 -57.89 -5.06 16.81
CA ASN A 2 -56.97 -6.13 17.26
C ASN A 2 -56.30 -6.96 16.16
N ILE A 3 -56.82 -7.00 14.93
CA ILE A 3 -56.25 -7.82 13.85
C ILE A 3 -55.02 -7.12 13.21
N ILE A 4 -55.02 -5.80 13.12
CA ILE A 4 -53.89 -4.99 12.58
C ILE A 4 -52.71 -5.01 13.54
N PHE A 5 -52.95 -5.01 14.86
CA PHE A 5 -51.91 -5.04 15.89
C PHE A 5 -51.16 -6.40 15.94
N ASN A 6 -51.89 -7.50 15.69
CA ASN A 6 -51.28 -8.84 15.63
C ASN A 6 -50.48 -9.03 14.33
N ALA A 7 -50.93 -8.51 13.20
CA ALA A 7 -50.20 -8.58 11.94
C ALA A 7 -48.86 -7.80 12.00
N CYS A 8 -48.83 -6.64 12.64
CA CYS A 8 -47.62 -5.83 12.83
C CYS A 8 -46.63 -6.53 13.76
N ARG A 9 -47.12 -7.23 14.78
CA ARG A 9 -46.26 -7.99 15.73
C ARG A 9 -45.61 -9.22 15.11
N TYR A 10 -46.32 -9.95 14.25
CA TYR A 10 -45.78 -11.05 13.47
C TYR A 10 -44.81 -10.60 12.38
N LEU A 11 -45.04 -9.44 11.77
CA LEU A 11 -44.12 -8.84 10.80
C LEU A 11 -42.80 -8.38 11.46
N CYS A 12 -42.89 -7.80 12.64
CA CYS A 12 -41.67 -7.43 13.42
C CYS A 12 -40.87 -8.66 13.88
N ILE A 13 -41.53 -9.75 14.32
CA ILE A 13 -40.88 -11.00 14.73
C ILE A 13 -40.24 -11.68 13.50
N ALA A 14 -40.91 -11.71 12.36
CA ALA A 14 -40.35 -12.24 11.10
C ALA A 14 -39.18 -11.39 10.60
N LEU A 15 -39.22 -10.07 10.75
CA LEU A 15 -38.13 -9.15 10.38
C LEU A 15 -36.93 -9.31 11.34
N CYS A 16 -37.16 -9.51 12.65
CA CYS A 16 -36.10 -9.81 13.62
C CYS A 16 -35.46 -11.20 13.39
N LEU A 17 -36.26 -12.20 12.98
CA LEU A 17 -35.74 -13.53 12.64
C LEU A 17 -34.99 -13.53 11.29
N LEU A 18 -35.34 -12.68 10.33
CA LEU A 18 -34.60 -12.46 9.09
C LEU A 18 -33.30 -11.65 9.32
N LEU A 19 -33.28 -10.72 10.27
CA LEU A 19 -32.06 -9.99 10.65
C LEU A 19 -31.09 -10.85 11.46
N SER A 20 -31.57 -11.84 12.22
CA SER A 20 -30.71 -12.77 12.96
C SER A 20 -30.01 -13.80 12.06
N SER A 21 -30.55 -14.10 10.89
CA SER A 21 -29.90 -14.98 9.89
C SER A 21 -28.81 -14.30 9.07
N PHE A 22 -28.70 -12.99 9.06
CA PHE A 22 -27.60 -12.25 8.42
C PHE A 22 -26.40 -11.99 9.32
N LEU A 23 -26.48 -12.31 10.62
CA LEU A 23 -25.38 -12.19 11.58
C LEU A 23 -24.60 -13.49 11.81
N HIS A 24 -24.57 -14.42 10.83
CA HIS A 24 -23.48 -15.38 10.74
C HIS A 24 -22.26 -14.68 10.12
N SER A 25 -21.74 -13.68 10.80
CA SER A 25 -20.32 -13.40 10.76
C SER A 25 -19.65 -14.72 11.14
N GLN A 26 -18.97 -15.38 10.20
CA GLN A 26 -18.07 -16.49 10.53
C GLN A 26 -17.18 -15.94 11.64
N MET A 27 -17.34 -16.48 12.87
CA MET A 27 -16.41 -16.15 13.95
C MET A 27 -15.05 -16.64 13.48
N ILE A 28 -14.17 -15.71 13.16
CA ILE A 28 -12.81 -16.02 12.74
C ILE A 28 -12.15 -16.69 13.93
N ASP A 29 -11.74 -17.93 13.75
CA ASP A 29 -10.98 -18.66 14.77
C ASP A 29 -9.51 -18.22 14.70
N TYR A 30 -9.16 -17.27 15.53
CA TYR A 30 -7.78 -16.77 15.62
C TYR A 30 -6.80 -17.81 16.19
N GLN A 31 -7.29 -18.87 16.82
CA GLN A 31 -6.45 -19.97 17.33
C GLN A 31 -6.08 -20.98 16.23
N ASN A 32 -6.70 -20.88 15.05
CA ASN A 32 -6.42 -21.78 13.92
C ASN A 32 -6.48 -21.00 12.59
N LEU A 33 -5.69 -19.92 12.52
CA LEU A 33 -5.75 -18.96 11.42
C LEU A 33 -5.13 -19.54 10.14
N SER A 34 -5.93 -19.68 9.08
CA SER A 34 -5.46 -20.07 7.75
C SER A 34 -4.86 -18.89 6.99
N LEU A 35 -4.05 -19.16 5.94
CA LEU A 35 -3.49 -18.12 5.09
C LEU A 35 -4.58 -17.24 4.44
N GLN A 36 -5.65 -17.87 3.94
CA GLN A 36 -6.75 -17.14 3.30
C GLN A 36 -7.44 -16.18 4.29
N GLN A 37 -7.72 -16.64 5.50
CA GLN A 37 -8.29 -15.78 6.55
C GLN A 37 -7.34 -14.65 6.94
N ALA A 38 -6.04 -14.93 7.02
CA ALA A 38 -5.04 -13.90 7.30
C ALA A 38 -5.02 -12.81 6.22
N LEU A 39 -5.12 -13.19 4.94
CA LEU A 39 -5.21 -12.25 3.83
C LEU A 39 -6.47 -11.37 3.91
N GLU A 40 -7.64 -11.97 4.15
CA GLU A 40 -8.90 -11.23 4.29
C GLU A 40 -8.86 -10.23 5.46
N ILE A 41 -8.34 -10.67 6.63
CA ILE A 41 -8.17 -9.81 7.81
C ILE A 41 -7.20 -8.67 7.52
N GLY A 42 -6.04 -9.01 6.93
CA GLY A 42 -5.00 -8.03 6.62
C GLY A 42 -5.49 -6.95 5.67
N LEU A 43 -6.09 -7.31 4.55
CA LEU A 43 -6.65 -6.37 3.57
C LEU A 43 -7.75 -5.48 4.17
N LYS A 44 -8.54 -6.00 5.12
CA LYS A 44 -9.59 -5.23 5.78
C LYS A 44 -9.09 -4.33 6.89
N ASN A 45 -8.17 -4.80 7.73
CA ASN A 45 -7.81 -4.15 9.00
C ASN A 45 -6.49 -3.38 8.94
N ASN A 46 -5.60 -3.70 8.00
CA ASN A 46 -4.26 -3.09 7.96
C ASN A 46 -4.36 -1.58 7.77
N LYS A 47 -3.68 -0.84 8.66
CA LYS A 47 -3.73 0.63 8.67
C LYS A 47 -3.13 1.27 7.42
N ASN A 48 -2.11 0.66 6.81
CA ASN A 48 -1.53 1.18 5.58
C ASN A 48 -2.53 1.10 4.43
N ILE A 49 -3.30 0.02 4.33
CA ILE A 49 -4.37 -0.13 3.32
C ILE A 49 -5.48 0.89 3.57
N GLN A 50 -5.91 1.08 4.82
CA GLN A 50 -6.89 2.13 5.15
C GLN A 50 -6.38 3.53 4.78
N ILE A 51 -5.09 3.82 4.99
CA ILE A 51 -4.47 5.08 4.56
C ILE A 51 -4.49 5.21 3.03
N SER A 52 -4.23 4.13 2.29
CA SER A 52 -4.24 4.14 0.82
C SER A 52 -5.64 4.37 0.26
N HIS A 53 -6.67 3.74 0.83
CA HIS A 53 -8.07 4.03 0.49
C HIS A 53 -8.46 5.48 0.80
N LEU A 54 -8.07 6.03 1.95
CA LEU A 54 -8.32 7.43 2.27
C LEU A 54 -7.63 8.39 1.27
N LYS A 55 -6.41 8.08 0.84
CA LYS A 55 -5.73 8.88 -0.21
C LYS A 55 -6.47 8.81 -1.54
N GLN A 56 -7.02 7.65 -1.89
CA GLN A 56 -7.85 7.49 -3.08
C GLN A 56 -9.14 8.31 -2.98
N GLU A 57 -9.83 8.29 -1.84
CA GLU A 57 -11.02 9.12 -1.60
C GLU A 57 -10.69 10.62 -1.63
N MET A 58 -9.54 11.02 -1.05
CA MET A 58 -9.06 12.42 -1.13
C MET A 58 -8.81 12.85 -2.57
N SER A 59 -8.23 11.99 -3.40
CA SER A 59 -8.03 12.27 -4.82
C SER A 59 -9.35 12.43 -5.57
N ALA A 60 -10.32 11.54 -5.34
CA ALA A 60 -11.66 11.63 -5.91
C ALA A 60 -12.42 12.89 -5.43
N THR A 61 -12.22 13.30 -4.18
CA THR A 61 -12.80 14.54 -3.65
C THR A 61 -12.18 15.77 -4.31
N LYS A 62 -10.86 15.77 -4.51
CA LYS A 62 -10.15 16.84 -5.24
C LYS A 62 -10.60 16.94 -6.69
N GLU A 63 -10.85 15.81 -7.35
CA GLU A 63 -11.43 15.79 -8.70
C GLU A 63 -12.80 16.48 -8.73
N LYS A 64 -13.65 16.20 -7.73
CA LYS A 64 -14.97 16.86 -7.62
C LYS A 64 -14.83 18.37 -7.37
N ASP A 65 -13.89 18.77 -6.51
CA ASP A 65 -13.61 20.18 -6.21
C ASP A 65 -13.18 20.93 -7.47
N LEU A 66 -12.23 20.40 -8.26
CA LEU A 66 -11.79 20.99 -9.51
C LEU A 66 -12.90 21.09 -10.59
N LYS A 67 -13.90 20.18 -10.53
CA LYS A 67 -15.09 20.31 -11.38
C LYS A 67 -15.97 21.50 -11.02
N MET A 68 -15.87 22.02 -9.79
CA MET A 68 -16.62 23.23 -9.37
C MET A 68 -16.03 24.52 -9.92
N GLU A 69 -14.76 24.56 -10.39
CA GLU A 69 -14.13 25.73 -11.01
C GLU A 69 -14.88 26.26 -12.25
N LYS A 70 -15.84 25.50 -12.81
CA LYS A 70 -16.74 25.93 -13.89
C LYS A 70 -17.92 26.76 -13.41
N LEU A 71 -18.27 26.65 -12.12
CA LEU A 71 -19.42 27.33 -11.56
C LEU A 71 -19.13 28.81 -11.35
N PRO A 72 -20.18 29.65 -11.28
CA PRO A 72 -19.96 31.04 -10.99
C PRO A 72 -19.44 31.27 -9.58
N ASP A 73 -18.44 32.13 -9.46
CA ASP A 73 -18.01 32.71 -8.20
C ASP A 73 -18.99 33.83 -7.82
N ILE A 74 -19.58 33.71 -6.63
CA ILE A 74 -20.52 34.70 -6.10
C ILE A 74 -19.91 35.27 -4.82
N GLU A 75 -19.71 36.57 -4.76
CA GLU A 75 -19.09 37.26 -3.63
C GLU A 75 -19.95 38.42 -3.16
N PHE A 76 -20.15 38.53 -1.86
CA PHE A 76 -20.71 39.69 -1.22
C PHE A 76 -19.62 40.42 -0.45
N HIS A 77 -19.35 41.68 -0.89
CA HIS A 77 -18.37 42.53 -0.28
C HIS A 77 -19.06 43.71 0.41
N THR A 78 -18.59 44.09 1.57
CA THR A 78 -19.02 45.31 2.25
C THR A 78 -17.83 45.99 2.87
N SER A 79 -17.80 47.34 2.76
CA SER A 79 -16.79 48.14 3.41
C SER A 79 -17.36 49.43 3.97
N TYR A 80 -16.77 49.91 5.05
CA TYR A 80 -16.91 51.26 5.57
C TYR A 80 -15.54 51.90 5.61
N THR A 81 -15.45 53.09 4.98
CA THR A 81 -14.20 53.86 4.94
C THR A 81 -14.44 55.23 5.52
N GLN A 82 -13.67 55.60 6.52
CA GLN A 82 -13.62 56.93 7.06
C GLN A 82 -12.51 57.73 6.37
N VAL A 83 -12.85 58.82 5.68
CA VAL A 83 -11.86 59.69 5.05
C VAL A 83 -11.76 61.03 5.82
N THR A 84 -10.59 61.64 5.75
CA THR A 84 -10.37 62.96 6.29
C THR A 84 -10.62 64.03 5.20
N ASN A 85 -10.70 65.29 5.58
CA ASN A 85 -10.78 66.35 4.61
C ASN A 85 -9.57 66.40 3.67
N LEU A 86 -9.78 66.79 2.42
CA LEU A 86 -8.74 66.89 1.43
C LEU A 86 -7.96 68.27 1.62
N TYR A 87 -6.65 68.13 1.74
CA TYR A 87 -5.77 69.30 1.75
C TYR A 87 -4.96 69.37 0.44
N GLN A 88 -5.20 70.39 -0.36
CA GLN A 88 -4.55 70.54 -1.64
C GLN A 88 -3.45 71.60 -1.54
N HIS A 89 -2.21 71.27 -1.85
CA HIS A 89 -1.08 72.14 -1.93
C HIS A 89 -0.88 72.60 -3.37
N GLN A 90 -1.18 73.92 -3.68
CA GLN A 90 -1.16 74.41 -5.05
C GLN A 90 0.27 74.69 -5.47
N ASN A 91 1.23 75.01 -5.02
CA ASN A 91 2.60 75.29 -5.49
C ASN A 91 3.70 74.50 -4.75
N GLY A 92 3.46 73.21 -4.55
CA GLY A 92 4.38 72.29 -3.87
C GLY A 92 4.05 72.04 -2.40
N VAL A 93 4.61 70.99 -1.85
CA VAL A 93 4.23 70.42 -0.55
C VAL A 93 4.48 71.30 0.68
N PHE A 94 5.38 72.29 0.53
CA PHE A 94 5.74 73.24 1.59
C PHE A 94 4.89 74.50 1.62
N ASN A 95 3.98 74.68 0.67
CA ASN A 95 3.11 75.84 0.61
C ASN A 95 1.80 75.58 1.35
N LYS A 96 1.09 76.66 1.70
CA LYS A 96 -0.19 76.59 2.41
C LYS A 96 -1.19 75.77 1.63
N ALA A 97 -1.76 74.79 2.32
CA ALA A 97 -2.80 73.92 1.76
C ALA A 97 -4.16 74.62 1.80
N THR A 98 -4.96 74.44 0.75
CA THR A 98 -6.39 74.76 0.77
C THR A 98 -7.14 73.51 1.23
N LYS A 99 -7.97 73.70 2.25
CA LYS A 99 -8.81 72.61 2.78
C LYS A 99 -10.11 72.53 1.96
N TYR A 100 -10.45 71.32 1.54
CA TYR A 100 -11.74 70.99 0.95
C TYR A 100 -12.45 69.94 1.88
N ASP A 101 -13.68 70.22 2.22
CA ASP A 101 -14.48 69.35 3.05
C ASP A 101 -14.87 68.08 2.23
N ALA A 102 -14.51 66.90 2.73
CA ALA A 102 -14.87 65.63 2.13
C ALA A 102 -16.09 65.03 2.83
N ILE A 103 -16.81 64.19 2.13
CA ILE A 103 -17.86 63.35 2.76
C ILE A 103 -17.16 62.26 3.55
N ASN A 104 -17.19 62.37 4.88
CA ASN A 104 -16.27 61.63 5.74
C ASN A 104 -16.55 60.11 5.85
N GLY A 105 -17.78 59.65 5.71
CA GLY A 105 -18.15 58.23 5.77
C GLY A 105 -18.51 57.70 4.38
N MET A 106 -17.88 56.57 3.97
CA MET A 106 -18.17 55.92 2.70
C MET A 106 -18.62 54.48 3.01
N TYR A 107 -19.72 54.05 2.39
CA TYR A 107 -20.26 52.73 2.50
C TYR A 107 -20.29 52.05 1.12
N ASP A 108 -19.90 50.79 1.08
CA ASP A 108 -20.00 49.95 -0.12
C ASP A 108 -20.62 48.61 0.27
N PHE A 109 -21.71 48.23 -0.39
CA PHE A 109 -22.35 46.93 -0.34
C PHE A 109 -22.46 46.44 -1.77
N THR A 110 -21.63 45.45 -2.13
CA THR A 110 -21.53 44.92 -3.49
C THR A 110 -21.76 43.44 -3.51
N LEU A 111 -22.70 42.97 -4.33
CA LEU A 111 -22.87 41.60 -4.70
C LEU A 111 -22.35 41.42 -6.11
N SER A 112 -21.34 40.59 -6.29
CA SER A 112 -20.74 40.29 -7.59
C SER A 112 -20.90 38.79 -7.93
N ALA A 113 -21.02 38.47 -9.21
CA ALA A 113 -20.99 37.14 -9.74
C ALA A 113 -20.12 37.12 -11.00
N SER A 114 -19.23 36.12 -11.10
CA SER A 114 -18.40 35.93 -12.29
C SER A 114 -18.31 34.47 -12.67
N ILE A 115 -18.29 34.17 -13.97
CA ILE A 115 -18.18 32.82 -14.50
C ILE A 115 -17.12 32.79 -15.61
N PRO A 116 -16.18 31.81 -15.59
CA PRO A 116 -15.24 31.63 -16.69
C PRO A 116 -15.94 31.00 -17.90
N VAL A 117 -16.09 31.77 -18.97
CA VAL A 117 -16.69 31.30 -20.24
C VAL A 117 -15.65 30.57 -21.09
N TYR A 118 -14.44 31.10 -21.15
CA TYR A 118 -13.33 30.50 -21.88
C TYR A 118 -11.99 30.82 -21.23
N MET A 119 -11.22 29.80 -20.92
CA MET A 119 -9.92 29.90 -20.26
C MET A 119 -8.81 29.19 -21.08
N GLY A 120 -8.91 29.23 -22.42
CA GLY A 120 -7.94 28.53 -23.28
C GLY A 120 -7.92 27.03 -23.16
N GLY A 121 -8.98 26.43 -22.61
CA GLY A 121 -9.06 24.98 -22.32
C GLY A 121 -8.40 24.58 -20.99
N LYS A 122 -7.89 25.54 -20.19
CA LYS A 122 -7.20 25.25 -18.92
C LYS A 122 -8.08 24.45 -17.96
N ILE A 123 -9.29 24.91 -17.69
CA ILE A 123 -10.24 24.26 -16.75
C ILE A 123 -10.48 22.81 -17.18
N LYS A 124 -10.81 22.56 -18.45
CA LYS A 124 -11.02 21.20 -18.98
C LYS A 124 -9.81 20.29 -18.81
N ASN A 125 -8.62 20.79 -19.13
CA ASN A 125 -7.38 20.00 -19.01
C ASN A 125 -7.01 19.75 -17.54
N THR A 126 -7.27 20.69 -16.63
CA THR A 126 -7.07 20.52 -15.18
C THR A 126 -8.05 19.46 -14.63
N GLU A 127 -9.30 19.46 -15.08
CA GLU A 127 -10.29 18.45 -14.71
C GLU A 127 -9.88 17.04 -15.21
N GLN A 128 -9.42 16.92 -16.45
CA GLN A 128 -8.91 15.66 -17.00
C GLN A 128 -7.68 15.17 -16.23
N LYS A 129 -6.78 16.10 -15.86
CA LYS A 129 -5.62 15.77 -15.03
C LYS A 129 -6.04 15.20 -13.68
N ALA A 130 -7.00 15.81 -13.01
CA ALA A 130 -7.52 15.31 -11.73
C ALA A 130 -8.16 13.91 -11.83
N ALA A 131 -8.87 13.63 -12.93
CA ALA A 131 -9.42 12.30 -13.18
C ALA A 131 -8.30 11.24 -13.32
N ILE A 132 -7.24 11.55 -14.07
CA ILE A 132 -6.07 10.65 -14.18
C ILE A 132 -5.35 10.49 -12.84
N ASP A 133 -5.21 11.56 -12.04
CA ASP A 133 -4.63 11.48 -10.68
C ASP A 133 -5.46 10.54 -9.78
N THR A 134 -6.79 10.55 -9.92
CA THR A 134 -7.70 9.62 -9.20
C THR A 134 -7.47 8.17 -9.64
N GLU A 135 -7.30 7.91 -10.94
CA GLU A 135 -6.99 6.58 -11.48
C GLU A 135 -5.61 6.09 -11.00
N ILE A 136 -4.59 6.96 -11.00
CA ILE A 136 -3.26 6.63 -10.45
C ILE A 136 -3.35 6.30 -8.96
N SER A 137 -4.17 7.03 -8.20
CA SER A 137 -4.36 6.76 -6.77
C SER A 137 -5.00 5.39 -6.53
N ALA A 138 -5.96 4.97 -7.37
CA ALA A 138 -6.53 3.63 -7.32
C ALA A 138 -5.49 2.53 -7.62
N LEU A 139 -4.69 2.71 -8.67
CA LEU A 139 -3.61 1.76 -9.02
C LEU A 139 -2.57 1.64 -7.89
N ARG A 140 -2.25 2.74 -7.22
CA ARG A 140 -1.35 2.71 -6.04
C ARG A 140 -1.95 1.95 -4.88
N THR A 141 -3.26 2.08 -4.64
CA THR A 141 -3.96 1.28 -3.62
C THR A 141 -3.85 -0.21 -3.94
N HIS A 142 -4.05 -0.63 -5.19
CA HIS A 142 -3.86 -2.03 -5.61
C HIS A 142 -2.41 -2.51 -5.42
N LEU A 143 -1.41 -1.67 -5.71
CA LEU A 143 -0.01 -2.02 -5.42
C LEU A 143 0.24 -2.24 -3.93
N ASP A 144 -0.32 -1.38 -3.07
CA ASP A 144 -0.19 -1.51 -1.62
C ASP A 144 -0.90 -2.77 -1.11
N GLU A 145 -2.08 -3.12 -1.65
CA GLU A 145 -2.81 -4.36 -1.33
C GLU A 145 -1.99 -5.61 -1.72
N ARG A 146 -1.40 -5.61 -2.91
CA ARG A 146 -0.53 -6.70 -3.37
C ARG A 146 0.75 -6.84 -2.54
N GLN A 147 1.34 -5.71 -2.16
CA GLN A 147 2.51 -5.70 -1.29
C GLN A 147 2.17 -6.29 0.08
N LEU A 148 1.04 -5.90 0.67
CA LEU A 148 0.57 -6.48 1.93
C LEU A 148 0.31 -7.98 1.79
N THR A 149 -0.33 -8.41 0.70
CA THR A 149 -0.56 -9.84 0.40
C THR A 149 0.76 -10.62 0.42
N MET A 150 1.79 -10.11 -0.26
CA MET A 150 3.12 -10.75 -0.28
C MET A 150 3.80 -10.73 1.09
N GLU A 151 3.61 -9.67 1.88
CA GLU A 151 4.14 -9.57 3.24
C GLU A 151 3.48 -10.60 4.18
N ILE A 152 2.16 -10.78 4.11
CA ILE A 152 1.41 -11.79 4.88
C ILE A 152 1.87 -13.19 4.47
N ILE A 153 1.95 -13.51 3.17
CA ILE A 153 2.43 -14.80 2.68
C ILE A 153 3.83 -15.09 3.21
N THR A 154 4.73 -14.12 3.14
CA THR A 154 6.11 -14.27 3.63
C THR A 154 6.15 -14.55 5.12
N ALA A 155 5.38 -13.82 5.93
CA ALA A 155 5.30 -14.05 7.37
C ALA A 155 4.70 -15.43 7.70
N PHE A 156 3.70 -15.84 6.94
CA PHE A 156 3.05 -17.13 7.10
C PHE A 156 3.99 -18.31 6.78
N LEU A 157 4.71 -18.22 5.67
CA LEU A 157 5.72 -19.23 5.29
C LEU A 157 6.89 -19.28 6.29
N GLN A 158 7.27 -18.14 6.87
CA GLN A 158 8.27 -18.09 7.92
C GLN A 158 7.82 -18.84 9.18
N ILE A 159 6.57 -18.64 9.61
CA ILE A 159 6.00 -19.37 10.76
C ILE A 159 5.94 -20.86 10.45
N HIS A 160 5.51 -21.22 9.24
CA HIS A 160 5.48 -22.63 8.81
C HIS A 160 6.86 -23.26 8.88
N HIS A 161 7.88 -22.58 8.35
CA HIS A 161 9.27 -23.03 8.42
C HIS A 161 9.73 -23.31 9.85
N LEU A 162 9.48 -22.38 10.76
CA LEU A 162 9.89 -22.51 12.17
C LEU A 162 9.14 -23.66 12.87
N LYS A 163 7.85 -23.85 12.60
CA LYS A 163 7.05 -24.96 13.16
C LYS A 163 7.51 -26.33 12.65
N GLU A 164 7.83 -26.45 11.37
CA GLU A 164 8.39 -27.68 10.81
C GLU A 164 9.76 -28.01 11.42
N GLN A 165 10.62 -27.01 11.59
CA GLN A 165 11.93 -27.17 12.27
C GLN A 165 11.73 -27.58 13.75
N GLN A 166 10.80 -26.95 14.45
CA GLN A 166 10.50 -27.29 15.86
C GLN A 166 9.96 -28.73 16.00
N SER A 167 9.10 -29.15 15.07
CA SER A 167 8.58 -30.52 15.02
C SER A 167 9.71 -31.55 14.83
N LEU A 168 10.62 -31.28 13.89
CA LEU A 168 11.79 -32.10 13.64
C LEU A 168 12.68 -32.26 14.90
N ILE A 169 12.99 -31.13 15.55
CA ILE A 169 13.79 -31.15 16.79
C ILE A 169 13.06 -31.86 17.93
N ASN A 170 11.74 -31.69 18.05
CA ASN A 170 10.95 -32.40 19.06
C ASN A 170 11.01 -33.90 18.87
N ASP A 171 10.97 -34.40 17.63
CA ASP A 171 11.08 -35.84 17.36
C ASP A 171 12.50 -36.35 17.66
N LYS A 172 13.54 -35.57 17.36
CA LYS A 172 14.92 -35.90 17.77
C LYS A 172 15.08 -35.93 19.28
N MET A 173 14.48 -35.04 20.04
CA MET A 173 14.50 -35.06 21.51
C MET A 173 13.83 -36.33 22.08
N LYS A 174 12.75 -36.83 21.45
CA LYS A 174 12.12 -38.11 21.83
C LYS A 174 13.07 -39.27 21.56
N GLU A 175 13.71 -39.29 20.39
CA GLU A 175 14.71 -40.33 20.03
C GLU A 175 15.89 -40.33 21.00
N ASP A 176 16.47 -39.15 21.27
CA ASP A 176 17.57 -39.01 22.26
C ASP A 176 17.20 -39.50 23.65
N SER A 177 15.97 -39.20 24.09
CA SER A 177 15.46 -39.65 25.39
C SER A 177 15.39 -41.19 25.50
N VAL A 178 15.07 -41.89 24.41
CA VAL A 178 15.11 -43.36 24.33
C VAL A 178 16.56 -43.84 24.30
N ASN A 179 17.43 -43.20 23.49
CA ASN A 179 18.85 -43.55 23.37
C ASN A 179 19.58 -43.44 24.71
N ILE A 180 19.35 -42.37 25.48
CA ILE A 180 19.93 -42.17 26.80
C ILE A 180 19.54 -43.30 27.75
N LYS A 181 18.28 -43.76 27.74
CA LYS A 181 17.84 -44.91 28.59
C LYS A 181 18.60 -46.20 28.21
N GLN A 182 18.77 -46.44 26.90
CA GLN A 182 19.51 -47.60 26.41
C GLN A 182 21.00 -47.57 26.81
N VAL A 183 21.67 -46.41 26.58
CA VAL A 183 23.08 -46.23 26.91
C VAL A 183 23.33 -46.35 28.42
N LYS A 184 22.43 -45.79 29.26
CA LYS A 184 22.49 -45.98 30.73
C LYS A 184 22.38 -47.45 31.15
N ALA A 185 21.48 -48.21 30.53
CA ALA A 185 21.35 -49.66 30.80
C ALA A 185 22.61 -50.45 30.38
N LEU A 186 23.19 -50.12 29.22
CA LEU A 186 24.45 -50.70 28.75
C LEU A 186 25.62 -50.37 29.69
N LYS A 187 25.69 -49.14 30.22
CA LYS A 187 26.66 -48.72 31.21
C LYS A 187 26.51 -49.53 32.50
N ALA A 188 25.30 -49.74 33.02
CA ALA A 188 25.04 -50.53 34.23
C ALA A 188 25.53 -51.95 34.08
N ASN A 189 25.49 -52.52 32.86
CA ASN A 189 26.01 -53.84 32.53
C ASN A 189 27.52 -53.85 32.14
N GLY A 190 28.22 -52.71 32.28
CA GLY A 190 29.66 -52.60 31.97
C GLY A 190 30.01 -52.65 30.48
N VAL A 191 29.04 -52.48 29.58
CA VAL A 191 29.21 -52.61 28.12
C VAL A 191 29.72 -51.30 27.49
N VAL A 192 29.37 -50.14 28.07
CA VAL A 192 29.78 -48.82 27.60
C VAL A 192 30.36 -47.97 28.73
N THR A 193 31.08 -46.89 28.37
CA THR A 193 31.71 -46.00 29.31
C THR A 193 30.78 -44.87 29.80
N VAL A 194 31.19 -44.17 30.88
CA VAL A 194 30.48 -42.96 31.34
C VAL A 194 30.48 -41.88 30.26
N ASN A 195 31.59 -41.78 29.47
CA ASN A 195 31.74 -40.81 28.40
C ASN A 195 30.59 -40.90 27.36
N GLU A 196 30.16 -42.11 27.02
CA GLU A 196 29.02 -42.34 26.07
C GLU A 196 27.71 -41.80 26.63
N VAL A 197 27.42 -42.02 27.92
CA VAL A 197 26.24 -41.46 28.59
C VAL A 197 26.29 -39.92 28.59
N LEU A 198 27.46 -39.34 28.89
CA LEU A 198 27.62 -37.87 28.90
C LEU A 198 27.42 -37.26 27.51
N ARG A 199 27.99 -37.86 26.45
CA ARG A 199 27.80 -37.42 25.05
C ARG A 199 26.36 -37.46 24.62
N THR A 200 25.63 -38.54 24.83
CA THR A 200 24.23 -38.67 24.49
C THR A 200 23.36 -37.69 25.30
N SER A 201 23.72 -37.47 26.58
CA SER A 201 23.03 -36.45 27.40
C SER A 201 23.26 -35.01 26.92
N LEU A 202 24.48 -34.72 26.45
CA LEU A 202 24.82 -33.42 25.88
C LEU A 202 24.05 -33.16 24.59
N GLN A 203 23.90 -34.19 23.73
CA GLN A 203 23.10 -34.08 22.49
C GLN A 203 21.65 -33.70 22.80
N LEU A 204 20.98 -34.38 23.74
CA LEU A 204 19.65 -34.00 24.19
C LEU A 204 19.59 -32.56 24.72
N SER A 205 20.62 -32.12 25.47
CA SER A 205 20.68 -30.77 25.99
C SER A 205 20.78 -29.70 24.86
N ASN A 206 21.56 -30.01 23.83
CA ASN A 206 21.67 -29.15 22.64
C ASN A 206 20.33 -29.07 21.90
N HIS A 207 19.64 -30.19 21.66
CA HIS A 207 18.32 -30.17 21.02
C HIS A 207 17.27 -29.44 21.86
N LYS A 208 17.33 -29.50 23.21
CA LYS A 208 16.47 -28.68 24.08
C LYS A 208 16.72 -27.19 23.91
N MET A 209 17.99 -26.77 23.81
CA MET A 209 18.31 -25.36 23.54
C MET A 209 17.73 -24.93 22.19
N SER A 210 17.97 -25.68 21.12
CA SER A 210 17.42 -25.38 19.79
C SER A 210 15.90 -25.34 19.78
N TRP A 211 15.23 -26.25 20.52
CA TRP A 211 13.78 -26.21 20.66
C TRP A 211 13.30 -24.92 21.33
N THR A 212 13.99 -24.48 22.40
CA THR A 212 13.64 -23.24 23.11
C THR A 212 13.85 -22.00 22.22
N GLU A 213 14.93 -21.99 21.43
CA GLU A 213 15.16 -20.91 20.44
C GLU A 213 14.07 -20.86 19.40
N LEU A 214 13.71 -22.01 18.81
CA LEU A 214 12.63 -22.10 17.83
C LEU A 214 11.26 -21.69 18.40
N ASP A 215 10.97 -22.04 19.66
CA ASP A 215 9.74 -21.64 20.34
C ASP A 215 9.65 -20.11 20.48
N ASN A 216 10.73 -19.47 20.89
CA ASN A 216 10.81 -18.00 20.95
C ASN A 216 10.67 -17.36 19.55
N ASP A 217 11.33 -17.92 18.54
CA ASP A 217 11.27 -17.40 17.18
C ASP A 217 9.87 -17.52 16.58
N ILE A 218 9.13 -18.60 16.89
CA ILE A 218 7.72 -18.77 16.51
C ILE A 218 6.87 -17.67 17.15
N GLN A 219 7.02 -17.43 18.46
CA GLN A 219 6.28 -16.39 19.17
C GLN A 219 6.55 -15.00 18.58
N ILE A 220 7.80 -14.69 18.27
CA ILE A 220 8.19 -13.43 17.61
C ILE A 220 7.57 -13.32 16.22
N ALA A 221 7.61 -14.38 15.42
CA ALA A 221 7.03 -14.40 14.08
C ALA A 221 5.50 -14.29 14.09
N GLU A 222 4.81 -14.97 15.03
CA GLU A 222 3.37 -14.84 15.23
C GLU A 222 3.00 -13.41 15.69
N HIS A 223 3.77 -12.80 16.59
CA HIS A 223 3.56 -11.40 16.99
C HIS A 223 3.74 -10.42 15.82
N LYS A 224 4.77 -10.64 14.98
CA LYS A 224 4.96 -9.85 13.75
C LYS A 224 3.76 -9.96 12.80
N LEU A 225 3.27 -11.18 12.56
CA LEU A 225 2.07 -11.38 11.74
C LEU A 225 0.85 -10.69 12.35
N LYS A 226 0.64 -10.78 13.66
CA LYS A 226 -0.42 -10.09 14.39
C LYS A 226 -0.36 -8.56 14.17
N THR A 227 0.84 -7.97 14.17
CA THR A 227 1.05 -6.56 13.88
C THR A 227 0.70 -6.21 12.42
N ILE A 228 1.12 -7.05 11.46
CA ILE A 228 0.78 -6.89 10.03
C ILE A 228 -0.74 -6.93 9.83
N LEU A 229 -1.43 -7.84 10.52
CA LEU A 229 -2.89 -7.96 10.48
C LEU A 229 -3.62 -6.87 11.26
N SER A 230 -2.90 -6.00 11.99
CA SER A 230 -3.45 -4.95 12.86
C SER A 230 -4.47 -5.49 13.88
N LEU A 231 -4.20 -6.66 14.45
CA LEU A 231 -5.00 -7.25 15.51
C LEU A 231 -4.66 -6.64 16.88
N PRO A 232 -5.61 -6.63 17.84
CA PRO A 232 -5.37 -6.16 19.21
C PRO A 232 -4.25 -6.96 19.91
N GLU A 233 -3.50 -6.31 20.80
CA GLU A 233 -2.37 -6.93 21.51
C GLU A 233 -2.79 -8.11 22.41
N ASP A 234 -3.99 -8.04 22.99
CA ASP A 234 -4.59 -9.06 23.88
C ASP A 234 -5.20 -10.25 23.11
N GLN A 235 -5.31 -10.17 21.78
CA GLN A 235 -5.84 -11.26 20.97
C GLN A 235 -4.84 -12.40 20.87
N GLU A 236 -5.15 -13.57 21.41
CA GLU A 236 -4.39 -14.79 21.15
C GLU A 236 -4.56 -15.22 19.68
N MET A 237 -3.44 -15.55 19.03
CA MET A 237 -3.42 -15.96 17.63
C MET A 237 -2.43 -17.11 17.45
N HIS A 238 -2.89 -18.18 16.81
CA HIS A 238 -2.05 -19.28 16.34
C HIS A 238 -2.33 -19.56 14.88
N VAL A 239 -1.28 -19.86 14.14
CA VAL A 239 -1.34 -20.04 12.70
C VAL A 239 -1.48 -21.54 12.38
N ASN A 240 -2.47 -21.88 11.55
CA ASN A 240 -2.55 -23.19 10.92
C ASN A 240 -1.76 -23.18 9.61
N THR A 241 -0.76 -24.03 9.53
CA THR A 241 0.11 -24.14 8.36
C THR A 241 -0.14 -25.42 7.54
N GLU A 242 -1.14 -26.24 7.92
CA GLU A 242 -1.43 -27.52 7.25
C GLU A 242 -2.02 -27.32 5.85
N ASP A 243 -2.74 -26.22 5.62
CA ASP A 243 -3.41 -25.90 4.36
C ASP A 243 -2.52 -25.15 3.35
N LEU A 244 -1.22 -25.02 3.62
CA LEU A 244 -0.30 -24.40 2.65
C LEU A 244 -0.12 -25.33 1.45
N ILE A 245 -0.89 -25.06 0.41
CA ILE A 245 -0.92 -25.86 -0.81
C ILE A 245 0.47 -25.80 -1.46
N SER A 246 1.06 -26.98 -1.63
CA SER A 246 2.21 -27.14 -2.50
C SER A 246 1.71 -27.06 -3.95
N ASP A 247 1.68 -25.84 -4.48
CA ASP A 247 1.27 -25.62 -5.86
C ASP A 247 2.39 -26.13 -6.79
N ASN A 248 2.18 -27.29 -7.39
CA ASN A 248 3.06 -27.88 -8.38
C ASN A 248 2.71 -27.42 -9.81
N ALA A 249 2.09 -26.24 -9.96
CA ALA A 249 1.74 -25.70 -11.26
C ALA A 249 3.00 -25.56 -12.13
N ALA A 250 2.92 -26.05 -13.35
CA ALA A 250 3.97 -25.83 -14.35
C ALA A 250 4.04 -24.32 -14.64
N ILE A 251 5.23 -23.74 -14.48
CA ILE A 251 5.44 -22.32 -14.76
C ILE A 251 5.71 -22.15 -16.26
N PRO A 252 5.03 -21.20 -16.93
CA PRO A 252 5.28 -20.87 -18.31
C PRO A 252 6.72 -20.40 -18.57
N TYR A 253 7.13 -20.31 -19.82
CA TYR A 253 8.45 -19.78 -20.18
C TYR A 253 8.58 -18.29 -19.81
N VAL A 254 9.79 -17.86 -19.52
CA VAL A 254 10.11 -16.52 -19.04
C VAL A 254 9.60 -15.40 -19.95
N ASP A 255 9.57 -15.63 -21.26
CA ASP A 255 9.09 -14.64 -22.24
C ASP A 255 7.58 -14.40 -22.08
N GLU A 256 6.77 -15.45 -21.88
CA GLU A 256 5.34 -15.33 -21.65
C GLU A 256 5.03 -14.64 -20.31
N LEU A 257 5.81 -14.93 -19.28
CA LEU A 257 5.72 -14.26 -17.98
C LEU A 257 6.07 -12.78 -18.09
N THR A 258 7.07 -12.44 -18.89
CA THR A 258 7.49 -11.06 -19.14
C THR A 258 6.40 -10.25 -19.85
N GLU A 259 5.80 -10.81 -20.90
CA GLU A 259 4.67 -10.17 -21.58
C GLU A 259 3.47 -9.99 -20.63
N THR A 260 3.17 -11.01 -19.81
CA THR A 260 2.11 -10.91 -18.80
C THR A 260 2.39 -9.77 -17.81
N ALA A 261 3.63 -9.66 -17.32
CA ALA A 261 4.03 -8.62 -16.38
C ALA A 261 3.90 -7.21 -17.00
N LEU A 262 4.35 -7.03 -18.24
CA LEU A 262 4.24 -5.73 -18.93
C LEU A 262 2.80 -5.29 -19.13
N HIS A 263 1.85 -6.23 -19.28
CA HIS A 263 0.44 -5.91 -19.47
C HIS A 263 -0.34 -5.74 -18.16
N LYS A 264 0.03 -6.47 -17.10
CA LYS A 264 -0.74 -6.51 -15.85
C LYS A 264 -0.16 -5.66 -14.73
N ASN A 265 1.13 -5.29 -14.81
CA ASN A 265 1.78 -4.59 -13.71
C ASN A 265 1.32 -3.13 -13.64
N GLU A 266 0.70 -2.76 -12.53
CA GLU A 266 0.18 -1.42 -12.27
C GLU A 266 1.25 -0.33 -12.39
N SER A 267 2.53 -0.63 -12.14
CA SER A 267 3.60 0.37 -12.26
C SER A 267 3.84 0.80 -13.72
N VAL A 268 3.61 -0.09 -14.71
CA VAL A 268 3.65 0.26 -16.13
C VAL A 268 2.47 1.17 -16.47
N GLU A 269 1.26 0.80 -16.03
CA GLU A 269 0.07 1.61 -16.27
C GLU A 269 0.19 3.00 -15.63
N ILE A 270 0.71 3.09 -14.39
CA ILE A 270 1.02 4.36 -13.73
C ILE A 270 2.01 5.19 -14.54
N SER A 271 3.05 4.59 -15.14
CA SER A 271 4.01 5.30 -15.97
C SER A 271 3.36 5.91 -17.22
N HIS A 272 2.48 5.18 -17.90
CA HIS A 272 1.71 5.69 -19.05
C HIS A 272 0.74 6.80 -18.64
N LYS A 273 0.06 6.68 -17.49
CA LYS A 273 -0.80 7.74 -16.96
C LYS A 273 -0.01 8.99 -16.59
N ASN A 274 1.20 8.83 -16.02
CA ASN A 274 2.10 9.94 -15.76
C ASN A 274 2.52 10.68 -17.06
N LEU A 275 2.78 9.97 -18.16
CA LEU A 275 3.00 10.60 -19.46
C LEU A 275 1.77 11.42 -19.87
N SER A 276 0.57 10.87 -19.75
CA SER A 276 -0.68 11.59 -20.04
C SER A 276 -0.86 12.85 -19.19
N LEU A 277 -0.45 12.80 -17.90
CA LEU A 277 -0.43 13.99 -17.04
C LEU A 277 0.52 15.06 -17.58
N LYS A 278 1.73 14.70 -18.06
CA LYS A 278 2.68 15.66 -18.64
C LYS A 278 2.18 16.27 -19.95
N GLU A 279 1.47 15.48 -20.76
CA GLU A 279 0.80 16.01 -21.97
C GLU A 279 -0.31 17.01 -21.64
N LEU A 280 -1.09 16.75 -20.56
CA LEU A 280 -2.08 17.72 -20.07
C LEU A 280 -1.42 18.97 -19.49
N ASP A 281 -0.32 18.84 -18.75
CA ASP A 281 0.47 19.98 -18.25
C ASP A 281 0.98 20.87 -19.40
N GLN A 282 1.39 20.27 -20.51
CA GLN A 282 1.76 21.01 -21.72
C GLN A 282 0.55 21.75 -22.31
N LYS A 283 -0.63 21.12 -22.38
CA LYS A 283 -1.86 21.78 -22.86
C LYS A 283 -2.29 22.93 -21.94
N ILE A 284 -2.17 22.76 -20.62
CA ILE A 284 -2.43 23.81 -19.62
C ILE A 284 -1.43 24.96 -19.80
N THR A 285 -0.15 24.68 -20.01
CA THR A 285 0.87 25.70 -20.29
C THR A 285 0.58 26.42 -21.60
N LYS A 286 0.13 25.72 -22.64
CA LYS A 286 -0.29 26.28 -23.92
C LYS A 286 -1.49 27.23 -23.79
N ALA A 287 -2.40 26.97 -22.86
CA ALA A 287 -3.57 27.79 -22.58
C ALA A 287 -3.18 29.24 -22.18
N ASN A 288 -1.98 29.45 -21.66
CA ASN A 288 -1.48 30.79 -21.34
C ASN A 288 -1.25 31.70 -22.58
N TYR A 289 -1.13 31.10 -23.78
CA TYR A 289 -1.07 31.87 -25.05
C TYR A 289 -2.44 32.30 -25.60
N LEU A 290 -3.53 31.83 -24.97
CA LEU A 290 -4.88 32.05 -25.47
C LEU A 290 -5.59 33.13 -24.66
N PRO A 291 -6.58 33.84 -25.28
CA PRO A 291 -7.39 34.78 -24.54
C PRO A 291 -8.23 34.09 -23.46
N LYS A 292 -8.57 34.86 -22.44
CA LYS A 292 -9.48 34.47 -21.38
C LYS A 292 -10.75 35.29 -21.49
N ILE A 293 -11.90 34.65 -21.41
CA ILE A 293 -13.22 35.27 -21.46
C ILE A 293 -13.95 34.93 -20.17
N THR A 294 -14.35 35.97 -19.43
CA THR A 294 -15.22 35.84 -18.25
C THR A 294 -16.48 36.66 -18.47
N ALA A 295 -17.62 36.12 -18.08
CA ALA A 295 -18.86 36.90 -17.99
C ALA A 295 -19.17 37.13 -16.52
N GLY A 296 -19.73 38.29 -16.20
CA GLY A 296 -20.06 38.61 -14.82
C GLY A 296 -20.91 39.82 -14.70
N GLY A 297 -21.32 40.10 -13.48
CA GLY A 297 -22.06 41.31 -13.14
C GLY A 297 -21.93 41.61 -11.67
N GLU A 298 -22.25 42.84 -11.36
CA GLU A 298 -22.31 43.29 -9.97
C GLU A 298 -23.54 44.17 -9.77
N TYR A 299 -24.08 44.09 -8.55
CA TYR A 299 -25.11 45.01 -8.08
C TYR A 299 -24.65 45.60 -6.76
N PHE A 300 -24.60 46.93 -6.70
CA PHE A 300 -24.07 47.59 -5.53
C PHE A 300 -24.96 48.74 -5.01
N LEU A 301 -24.86 48.96 -3.70
CA LEU A 301 -25.35 50.13 -2.99
C LEU A 301 -24.14 50.87 -2.40
N LYS A 302 -23.88 52.08 -2.87
CA LYS A 302 -22.72 52.87 -2.42
C LYS A 302 -23.18 54.22 -1.90
N TYR A 303 -22.41 54.77 -0.95
CA TYR A 303 -22.51 56.11 -0.43
C TYR A 303 -21.10 56.69 -0.22
N PRO A 304 -20.81 57.93 -0.57
CA PRO A 304 -21.65 58.89 -1.29
C PRO A 304 -21.77 58.56 -2.77
N ASN A 305 -22.61 59.32 -3.49
CA ASN A 305 -22.73 59.19 -4.93
C ASN A 305 -21.52 59.84 -5.62
N MET A 306 -20.60 58.99 -6.09
CA MET A 306 -19.39 59.37 -6.81
C MET A 306 -19.61 59.51 -8.34
N MET A 307 -20.81 59.27 -8.84
CA MET A 307 -21.16 59.42 -10.27
C MET A 307 -21.27 60.88 -10.68
N PHE A 308 -21.43 61.80 -9.71
CA PHE A 308 -21.46 63.25 -9.93
C PHE A 308 -20.20 63.90 -9.39
N PHE A 309 -19.87 65.07 -9.97
CA PHE A 309 -18.74 65.85 -9.47
C PHE A 309 -19.24 67.27 -9.23
N PRO A 310 -19.15 67.83 -8.02
CA PRO A 310 -18.66 67.17 -6.79
C PRO A 310 -19.53 66.01 -6.34
N PRO A 311 -18.98 65.05 -5.56
CA PRO A 311 -19.75 63.93 -5.03
C PRO A 311 -20.94 64.38 -4.20
N GLU A 312 -22.09 63.71 -4.34
CA GLU A 312 -23.31 64.05 -3.62
C GLU A 312 -23.54 63.13 -2.41
N PRO A 313 -24.03 63.71 -1.26
CA PRO A 313 -24.23 62.91 -0.04
C PRO A 313 -25.52 62.09 -0.09
N TYR A 314 -25.68 61.26 -1.14
CA TYR A 314 -26.81 60.34 -1.33
C TYR A 314 -26.31 58.91 -1.59
N ALA A 315 -27.02 57.96 -1.07
CA ALA A 315 -26.79 56.55 -1.44
C ALA A 315 -27.41 56.27 -2.82
N TYR A 316 -26.73 55.45 -3.63
CA TYR A 316 -27.19 55.09 -4.95
C TYR A 316 -26.97 53.59 -5.21
N ARG A 317 -27.82 53.00 -6.08
CA ARG A 317 -27.75 51.63 -6.51
C ARG A 317 -27.52 51.55 -7.99
N LEU A 318 -26.66 50.60 -8.41
CA LEU A 318 -26.45 50.35 -9.83
C LEU A 318 -26.17 48.89 -10.05
N GLY A 319 -26.74 48.28 -11.10
CA GLY A 319 -26.42 46.97 -11.59
C GLY A 319 -25.66 47.04 -12.90
N MET A 320 -24.61 46.26 -13.04
CA MET A 320 -23.82 46.15 -14.27
C MET A 320 -23.65 44.69 -14.63
N VAL A 321 -23.73 44.37 -15.92
CA VAL A 321 -23.44 43.04 -16.46
C VAL A 321 -22.55 43.19 -17.67
N GLY A 322 -21.56 42.34 -17.80
CA GLY A 322 -20.61 42.46 -18.89
C GLY A 322 -19.83 41.20 -19.19
N VAL A 323 -19.11 41.23 -20.28
CA VAL A 323 -18.15 40.22 -20.68
C VAL A 323 -16.77 40.85 -20.73
N ASN A 324 -15.81 40.24 -20.08
CA ASN A 324 -14.44 40.70 -20.07
C ASN A 324 -13.57 39.72 -20.88
N LEU A 325 -12.80 40.25 -21.86
CA LEU A 325 -11.82 39.52 -22.63
C LEU A 325 -10.43 40.02 -22.23
N THR A 326 -9.60 39.13 -21.70
CA THR A 326 -8.21 39.42 -21.34
C THR A 326 -7.26 38.62 -22.21
N TYR A 327 -6.35 39.28 -22.92
CA TYR A 327 -5.30 38.60 -23.67
C TYR A 327 -3.91 39.02 -23.13
N PRO A 328 -3.19 38.09 -22.46
CA PRO A 328 -1.92 38.40 -21.84
C PRO A 328 -0.79 38.41 -22.89
N ILE A 329 -0.54 39.54 -23.54
CA ILE A 329 0.47 39.70 -24.61
C ILE A 329 1.87 39.30 -24.14
N GLU A 330 2.20 39.56 -22.89
CA GLU A 330 3.48 39.15 -22.29
C GLU A 330 3.72 37.62 -22.29
N SER A 331 2.65 36.84 -22.35
CA SER A 331 2.77 35.36 -22.40
C SER A 331 3.47 34.89 -23.68
N LEU A 332 3.42 35.68 -24.76
CA LEU A 332 4.07 35.35 -26.03
C LEU A 332 5.59 35.19 -25.89
N TYR A 333 6.22 35.91 -24.97
CA TYR A 333 7.66 35.84 -24.72
C TYR A 333 8.00 35.21 -23.36
N LYS A 334 7.21 35.47 -22.29
CA LYS A 334 7.45 34.90 -20.96
C LYS A 334 7.17 33.41 -20.88
N ASN A 335 6.26 32.88 -21.69
CA ASN A 335 5.85 31.48 -21.64
C ASN A 335 6.73 30.54 -22.47
N LYS A 336 7.68 31.08 -23.25
CA LYS A 336 8.56 30.31 -24.16
C LYS A 336 9.30 29.17 -23.43
N TYR A 337 9.99 29.50 -22.33
CA TYR A 337 10.78 28.51 -21.58
C TYR A 337 9.91 27.56 -20.78
N LYS A 338 8.74 27.99 -20.28
CA LYS A 338 7.75 27.12 -19.65
C LYS A 338 7.23 26.05 -20.63
N MET A 339 7.04 26.47 -21.89
CA MET A 339 6.60 25.53 -22.93
C MET A 339 7.71 24.55 -23.37
N GLN A 340 8.97 25.02 -23.35
CA GLN A 340 10.12 24.15 -23.56
C GLN A 340 10.24 23.12 -22.42
N GLU A 341 10.22 23.55 -21.17
CA GLU A 341 10.21 22.68 -19.99
C GLU A 341 9.08 21.64 -20.03
N ALA A 342 7.88 22.04 -20.43
CA ALA A 342 6.77 21.11 -20.57
C ALA A 342 7.02 20.03 -21.65
N ARG A 343 7.72 20.34 -22.73
CA ARG A 343 8.15 19.34 -23.74
C ARG A 343 9.21 18.40 -23.18
N GLU A 344 10.23 18.95 -22.54
CA GLU A 344 11.31 18.18 -21.91
C GLU A 344 10.75 17.22 -20.84
N ASN A 345 9.71 17.64 -20.07
CA ASN A 345 9.01 16.77 -19.11
C ASN A 345 8.25 15.61 -19.79
N ILE A 346 7.72 15.80 -21.00
CA ILE A 346 7.12 14.71 -21.79
C ILE A 346 8.19 13.71 -22.23
N ASP A 347 9.32 14.22 -22.73
CA ASP A 347 10.41 13.35 -23.18
C ASP A 347 11.04 12.59 -21.99
N LEU A 348 11.17 13.24 -20.84
CA LEU A 348 11.58 12.57 -19.59
C LEU A 348 10.59 11.46 -19.20
N ALA A 349 9.28 11.72 -19.28
CA ALA A 349 8.28 10.71 -18.94
C ALA A 349 8.32 9.49 -19.87
N LYS A 350 8.65 9.68 -21.18
CA LYS A 350 8.84 8.56 -22.12
C LYS A 350 10.04 7.69 -21.73
N LEU A 351 11.17 8.32 -21.42
CA LEU A 351 12.36 7.59 -20.94
C LEU A 351 12.09 6.84 -19.65
N GLN A 352 11.29 7.41 -18.74
CA GLN A 352 10.87 6.74 -17.49
C GLN A 352 9.98 5.51 -17.75
N ILE A 353 9.17 5.50 -18.82
CA ILE A 353 8.42 4.31 -19.22
C ILE A 353 9.39 3.23 -19.68
N GLU A 354 10.32 3.55 -20.60
CA GLU A 354 11.32 2.61 -21.10
C GLU A 354 12.15 2.01 -19.94
N GLU A 355 12.66 2.86 -19.04
CA GLU A 355 13.39 2.42 -17.85
C GLU A 355 12.56 1.48 -16.97
N ASN A 356 11.27 1.79 -16.75
CA ASN A 356 10.39 0.96 -15.92
C ASN A 356 10.11 -0.40 -16.58
N GLU A 357 9.90 -0.43 -17.89
CA GLU A 357 9.72 -1.69 -18.62
C GLU A 357 10.98 -2.56 -18.57
N GLU A 358 12.18 -1.98 -18.76
CA GLU A 358 13.46 -2.69 -18.63
C GLU A 358 13.64 -3.28 -17.23
N LYS A 359 13.30 -2.50 -16.19
CA LYS A 359 13.35 -2.94 -14.79
C LYS A 359 12.40 -4.11 -14.55
N ILE A 360 11.19 -4.07 -15.10
CA ILE A 360 10.22 -5.17 -14.96
C ILE A 360 10.73 -6.42 -15.67
N ARG A 361 11.25 -6.31 -16.90
CA ARG A 361 11.88 -7.44 -17.63
C ARG A 361 13.00 -8.07 -16.80
N HIS A 362 13.86 -7.25 -16.21
CA HIS A 362 14.92 -7.72 -15.33
C HIS A 362 14.39 -8.44 -14.08
N ASN A 363 13.41 -7.84 -13.39
CA ASN A 363 12.84 -8.42 -12.18
C ASN A 363 12.13 -9.76 -12.44
N VAL A 364 11.40 -9.88 -13.56
CA VAL A 364 10.77 -11.14 -13.97
C VAL A 364 11.81 -12.21 -14.23
N TYR A 365 12.86 -11.87 -15.00
CA TYR A 365 13.96 -12.78 -15.28
C TYR A 365 14.67 -13.25 -14.01
N GLU A 366 14.96 -12.33 -13.08
CA GLU A 366 15.58 -12.67 -11.80
C GLU A 366 14.67 -13.59 -10.95
N ALA A 367 13.38 -13.24 -10.80
CA ALA A 367 12.43 -14.04 -10.04
C ALA A 367 12.26 -15.45 -10.64
N TYR A 368 12.18 -15.55 -11.98
CA TYR A 368 12.13 -16.83 -12.69
C TYR A 368 13.37 -17.68 -12.43
N LYS A 369 14.56 -17.09 -12.57
CA LYS A 369 15.83 -17.81 -12.32
C LYS A 369 15.99 -18.25 -10.87
N LYS A 370 15.53 -17.43 -9.92
CA LYS A 370 15.52 -17.79 -8.50
C LYS A 370 14.55 -18.93 -8.20
N PHE A 371 13.42 -18.98 -8.88
CA PHE A 371 12.50 -20.11 -8.77
C PHE A 371 13.12 -21.39 -9.36
N GLU A 372 13.68 -21.36 -10.58
CA GLU A 372 14.38 -22.51 -11.20
C GLU A 372 15.52 -23.04 -10.29
N GLU A 373 16.31 -22.14 -9.70
CA GLU A 373 17.38 -22.49 -8.76
C GLU A 373 16.83 -23.27 -7.57
N THR A 374 15.71 -22.82 -6.99
CA THR A 374 15.12 -23.50 -5.83
C THR A 374 14.49 -24.83 -6.19
N ASP A 375 13.91 -24.99 -7.38
CA ASP A 375 13.39 -26.27 -7.88
C ASP A 375 14.49 -27.33 -8.04
N GLN A 376 15.65 -26.91 -8.54
CA GLN A 376 16.82 -27.78 -8.60
C GLN A 376 17.35 -28.13 -7.21
N LYS A 377 17.40 -27.16 -6.27
CA LYS A 377 17.84 -27.38 -4.90
C LYS A 377 16.96 -28.40 -4.17
N VAL A 378 15.64 -28.40 -4.40
CA VAL A 378 14.74 -29.41 -3.83
C VAL A 378 15.14 -30.82 -4.26
N LYS A 379 15.41 -31.05 -5.55
CA LYS A 379 15.83 -32.36 -6.08
C LYS A 379 17.15 -32.81 -5.44
N ILE A 380 18.13 -31.91 -5.35
CA ILE A 380 19.43 -32.20 -4.71
C ILE A 380 19.25 -32.52 -3.22
N ALA A 381 18.39 -31.77 -2.50
CA ALA A 381 18.12 -32.04 -1.08
C ALA A 381 17.39 -33.37 -0.86
N GLU A 382 16.49 -33.78 -1.77
CA GLU A 382 15.85 -35.09 -1.74
C GLU A 382 16.82 -36.25 -1.96
N GLU A 383 17.82 -36.09 -2.82
CA GLU A 383 18.91 -37.03 -2.94
C GLU A 383 19.80 -37.08 -1.69
N SER A 384 20.16 -35.90 -1.15
CA SER A 384 21.02 -35.76 0.01
C SER A 384 20.40 -36.40 1.28
N ILE A 385 19.11 -36.22 1.52
CA ILE A 385 18.43 -36.84 2.66
C ILE A 385 18.42 -38.37 2.55
N ASN A 386 18.24 -38.92 1.34
CA ASN A 386 18.30 -40.36 1.12
C ASN A 386 19.69 -40.94 1.44
N GLN A 387 20.77 -40.24 1.02
CA GLN A 387 22.15 -40.62 1.29
C GLN A 387 22.46 -40.53 2.78
N ALA A 388 22.07 -39.44 3.44
CA ALA A 388 22.31 -39.23 4.89
C ALA A 388 21.55 -40.25 5.72
N LYS A 389 20.30 -40.55 5.37
CA LYS A 389 19.47 -41.60 6.03
C LYS A 389 20.08 -42.98 5.95
N GLU A 390 20.56 -43.34 4.77
CA GLU A 390 21.22 -44.67 4.59
C GLU A 390 22.54 -44.75 5.33
N ASN A 391 23.35 -43.69 5.32
CA ASN A 391 24.59 -43.62 6.13
C ASN A 391 24.28 -43.77 7.62
N TYR A 392 23.30 -43.04 8.14
CA TYR A 392 22.85 -43.17 9.53
C TYR A 392 22.41 -44.61 9.86
N ARG A 393 21.62 -45.24 8.98
CA ARG A 393 21.17 -46.63 9.14
C ARG A 393 22.36 -47.61 9.24
N ILE A 394 23.37 -47.46 8.37
CA ILE A 394 24.56 -48.31 8.35
C ILE A 394 25.37 -48.13 9.64
N VAL A 395 25.66 -46.88 10.02
CA VAL A 395 26.47 -46.55 11.22
C VAL A 395 25.73 -47.03 12.49
N ARG A 396 24.42 -46.82 12.59
CA ARG A 396 23.58 -47.31 13.70
C ARG A 396 23.66 -48.81 13.84
N THR A 397 23.62 -49.57 12.72
CA THR A 397 23.74 -51.03 12.72
C THR A 397 25.16 -51.45 13.18
N LYS A 398 26.22 -50.80 12.72
CA LYS A 398 27.59 -51.04 13.16
C LYS A 398 27.76 -50.79 14.66
N TYR A 399 27.23 -49.65 15.15
CA TYR A 399 27.28 -49.33 16.57
C TYR A 399 26.57 -50.38 17.44
N ALA A 400 25.37 -50.83 17.04
CA ALA A 400 24.64 -51.88 17.73
C ALA A 400 25.43 -53.19 17.80
N ASN A 401 26.26 -53.50 16.79
CA ASN A 401 27.18 -54.66 16.76
C ASN A 401 28.57 -54.37 17.33
N LYS A 402 28.79 -53.21 17.99
CA LYS A 402 30.08 -52.78 18.57
C LYS A 402 31.23 -52.62 17.56
N LEU A 403 30.89 -52.36 16.29
CA LEU A 403 31.82 -52.18 15.18
C LEU A 403 32.04 -50.66 14.81
N SER A 404 31.45 -49.77 15.57
CA SER A 404 31.55 -48.32 15.39
C SER A 404 31.54 -47.59 16.73
N LEU A 405 32.11 -46.40 16.81
CA LEU A 405 32.15 -45.58 18.03
C LEU A 405 30.85 -44.78 18.15
N ILE A 406 30.49 -44.38 19.38
CA ILE A 406 29.33 -43.49 19.63
C ILE A 406 29.51 -42.12 18.92
N THR A 407 30.76 -41.68 18.75
CA THR A 407 31.07 -40.42 18.00
C THR A 407 30.66 -40.51 16.55
N GLU A 408 30.90 -41.64 15.88
CA GLU A 408 30.51 -41.87 14.49
C GLU A 408 28.97 -41.94 14.37
N LEU A 409 28.29 -42.54 15.35
CA LEU A 409 26.82 -42.59 15.36
C LEU A 409 26.24 -41.18 15.54
N ILE A 410 26.75 -40.35 16.45
CA ILE A 410 26.32 -38.97 16.67
C ILE A 410 26.58 -38.12 15.44
N ASP A 411 27.74 -38.28 14.79
CA ASP A 411 28.08 -37.56 13.56
C ASP A 411 27.13 -37.90 12.40
N ALA A 412 26.86 -39.21 12.22
CA ALA A 412 25.90 -39.65 11.19
C ALA A 412 24.45 -39.18 11.47
N ASP A 413 24.05 -39.12 12.75
CA ASP A 413 22.74 -38.60 13.16
C ASP A 413 22.62 -37.09 12.93
N ASN A 414 23.66 -36.31 13.28
CA ASN A 414 23.70 -34.89 13.03
C ASN A 414 23.65 -34.59 11.52
N THR A 415 24.40 -35.35 10.69
CA THR A 415 24.38 -35.20 9.23
C THR A 415 22.97 -35.52 8.67
N TYR A 416 22.29 -36.51 9.22
CA TYR A 416 20.92 -36.83 8.79
C TYR A 416 19.93 -35.73 9.23
N LEU A 417 20.03 -35.23 10.46
CA LEU A 417 19.22 -34.11 10.96
C LEU A 417 19.42 -32.84 10.11
N GLU A 418 20.66 -32.52 9.75
CA GLU A 418 20.98 -31.39 8.88
C GLU A 418 20.36 -31.54 7.49
N ALA A 419 20.40 -32.73 6.91
CA ALA A 419 19.77 -33.01 5.62
C ALA A 419 18.23 -32.90 5.68
N GLU A 420 17.58 -33.35 6.77
CA GLU A 420 16.13 -33.18 7.01
C GLU A 420 15.77 -31.68 7.13
N SER A 421 16.51 -30.94 7.96
CA SER A 421 16.33 -29.49 8.16
C SER A 421 16.51 -28.71 6.84
N ASN A 422 17.53 -29.08 6.06
CA ASN A 422 17.79 -28.45 4.75
C ASN A 422 16.63 -28.73 3.77
N LEU A 423 16.10 -29.95 3.70
CA LEU A 423 14.97 -30.29 2.83
C LEU A 423 13.72 -29.46 3.16
N ILE A 424 13.39 -29.32 4.46
CA ILE A 424 12.30 -28.43 4.91
C ILE A 424 12.55 -27.01 4.41
N SER A 425 13.75 -26.48 4.64
CA SER A 425 14.12 -25.12 4.28
C SER A 425 14.01 -24.82 2.77
N VAL A 426 14.51 -25.75 1.93
CA VAL A 426 14.48 -25.52 0.48
C VAL A 426 13.07 -25.70 -0.10
N LYS A 427 12.22 -26.57 0.46
CA LYS A 427 10.82 -26.73 0.04
C LYS A 427 10.01 -25.47 0.33
N ILE A 428 10.13 -24.91 1.52
CA ILE A 428 9.43 -23.67 1.90
C ILE A 428 9.98 -22.48 1.12
N ASN A 429 11.31 -22.40 0.91
CA ASN A 429 11.90 -21.36 0.07
C ASN A 429 11.43 -21.44 -1.39
N ARG A 430 11.20 -22.65 -1.94
CA ARG A 430 10.61 -22.82 -3.28
C ARG A 430 9.21 -22.21 -3.35
N GLN A 431 8.36 -22.44 -2.34
CA GLN A 431 7.04 -21.82 -2.25
C GLN A 431 7.14 -20.30 -2.19
N LEU A 432 8.05 -19.77 -1.36
CA LEU A 432 8.28 -18.32 -1.28
C LEU A 432 8.70 -17.74 -2.64
N LYS A 433 9.61 -18.41 -3.38
CA LYS A 433 10.04 -17.96 -4.71
C LYS A 433 8.93 -18.05 -5.74
N TYR A 434 8.04 -19.02 -5.65
CA TYR A 434 6.83 -19.09 -6.46
C TYR A 434 5.94 -17.88 -6.25
N TYR A 435 5.60 -17.54 -5.00
CA TYR A 435 4.78 -16.35 -4.71
C TYR A 435 5.47 -15.05 -5.09
N GLN A 436 6.80 -14.96 -4.92
CA GLN A 436 7.57 -13.80 -5.39
C GLN A 436 7.49 -13.63 -6.91
N LEU A 437 7.52 -14.72 -7.67
CA LEU A 437 7.34 -14.69 -9.11
C LEU A 437 5.91 -14.25 -9.48
N GLN A 438 4.88 -14.81 -8.83
CA GLN A 438 3.48 -14.39 -9.03
C GLN A 438 3.28 -12.91 -8.72
N TYR A 439 3.87 -12.40 -7.65
CA TYR A 439 3.88 -10.99 -7.30
C TYR A 439 4.52 -10.13 -8.39
N THR A 440 5.68 -10.56 -8.90
CA THR A 440 6.44 -9.82 -9.92
C THR A 440 5.70 -9.70 -11.24
N ILE A 441 4.97 -10.74 -11.64
CA ILE A 441 4.19 -10.75 -12.89
C ILE A 441 2.78 -10.14 -12.77
N GLY A 442 2.37 -9.72 -11.57
CA GLY A 442 1.07 -9.09 -11.38
C GLY A 442 -0.11 -10.04 -11.17
N ASN A 443 0.12 -11.26 -10.70
CA ASN A 443 -0.91 -12.28 -10.50
C ASN A 443 -1.28 -12.52 -9.02
N LEU A 444 -0.79 -11.72 -8.09
CA LEU A 444 -1.08 -11.81 -6.66
C LEU A 444 -2.13 -10.80 -6.25
#